data_67a0a69fd8f6a12718fcaa8e06c8b292
#
_entry.id   67a0a69fd8f6a12718fcaa8e06c8b292
#
_cell.length_a   1.000
_cell.length_b   1.000
_cell.length_c   1.000
_cell.angle_alpha   90.00
_cell.angle_beta   90.00
_cell.angle_gamma   90.00
#
_symmetry.space_group_name_H-M   'P 1'
#
loop_
_entity.id
_entity.type
_entity.pdbx_description
1 polymer ?
#
loop_
_entity_poly.entity_id
_entity_poly.type
_entity_poly.pdbx_seq_one_letter_code
_entity_poly.pdbx_strand_id
1 'polypeptide(L)'
;VTTLAASSQSPVLITGAAGTIGRMVRPRLASMGWELHSLDREPDGDPDISAIDVLDPAALDAATVGCGAVIHLAGIPHEAPLPQILEANVQGTQAVLDAALRRGIRRVVLASSCHAVGFWERTAGGSDLGVDVRPRPDTFYGVAKVALEALGQLYSDRFGLEVVSLRIGACKDKPANRRELSTWLSPGDAARLMDASLRGKVRGHVIAYGISANTRAWWDLGSARALGYMPQDDAEAYAEEIPPETSRRSRTGEQPPPAPERVGGPFTSMPLGGLARSFSPTPGVDF
;
A
#
# COMPACT_ATOMS: atom_id res chain seq x y z
N VAL A 1 -15.22 -20.88 19.51
CA VAL A 1 -13.93 -20.21 19.57
C VAL A 1 -14.21 -18.73 19.39
N THR A 2 -14.14 -17.98 20.48
CA THR A 2 -14.43 -16.54 20.53
C THR A 2 -13.31 -15.82 19.80
N THR A 3 -13.61 -15.16 18.69
CA THR A 3 -12.67 -14.30 17.96
C THR A 3 -12.43 -13.08 18.84
N LEU A 4 -11.30 -13.03 19.55
CA LEU A 4 -10.85 -11.82 20.21
C LEU A 4 -10.51 -10.81 19.12
N ALA A 5 -11.35 -9.78 18.98
CA ALA A 5 -10.91 -8.52 18.38
C ALA A 5 -9.63 -8.11 19.11
N ALA A 6 -8.64 -7.59 18.39
CA ALA A 6 -7.43 -7.05 19.01
C ALA A 6 -7.88 -6.17 20.19
N SER A 7 -7.51 -6.57 21.42
CA SER A 7 -7.94 -5.81 22.58
C SER A 7 -7.33 -4.42 22.47
N SER A 8 -8.10 -3.37 22.77
CA SER A 8 -7.63 -1.98 22.81
C SER A 8 -6.54 -1.72 23.85
N GLN A 9 -5.97 -2.77 24.44
CA GLN A 9 -4.96 -2.76 25.49
C GLN A 9 -3.58 -3.26 25.04
N SER A 10 -3.45 -3.91 23.87
CA SER A 10 -2.15 -4.39 23.39
C SER A 10 -1.60 -3.45 22.31
N PRO A 11 -0.33 -3.05 22.41
CA PRO A 11 0.30 -2.17 21.43
C PRO A 11 0.23 -2.74 20.01
N VAL A 12 0.23 -1.82 19.03
CA VAL A 12 0.38 -2.15 17.60
C VAL A 12 1.81 -1.90 17.19
N LEU A 13 2.48 -2.91 16.66
CA LEU A 13 3.80 -2.73 16.05
C LEU A 13 3.64 -2.02 14.70
N ILE A 14 4.35 -0.93 14.49
CA ILE A 14 4.45 -0.26 13.18
C ILE A 14 5.89 -0.32 12.69
N THR A 15 6.13 -1.00 11.58
CA THR A 15 7.42 -1.01 10.88
C THR A 15 7.40 0.02 9.77
N GLY A 16 8.55 0.62 9.43
CA GLY A 16 8.61 1.71 8.45
C GLY A 16 7.99 3.01 9.01
N ALA A 17 8.10 3.20 10.32
CA ALA A 17 7.45 4.25 11.07
C ALA A 17 7.95 5.67 10.74
N ALA A 18 9.21 5.81 10.30
CA ALA A 18 9.80 7.06 9.83
C ALA A 18 9.53 7.36 8.35
N GLY A 19 8.97 6.40 7.60
CA GLY A 19 8.58 6.59 6.19
C GLY A 19 7.40 7.55 6.02
N THR A 20 7.11 7.93 4.78
CA THR A 20 6.05 8.90 4.45
C THR A 20 4.71 8.54 5.08
N ILE A 21 4.23 7.30 4.89
CA ILE A 21 2.95 6.87 5.44
C ILE A 21 3.02 6.76 6.97
N GLY A 22 4.12 6.21 7.52
CA GLY A 22 4.33 6.07 8.96
C GLY A 22 4.19 7.40 9.69
N ARG A 23 4.85 8.45 9.22
CA ARG A 23 4.79 9.81 9.79
C ARG A 23 3.37 10.40 9.75
N MET A 24 2.59 10.08 8.72
CA MET A 24 1.23 10.57 8.57
C MET A 24 0.25 9.86 9.49
N VAL A 25 0.39 8.54 9.67
CA VAL A 25 -0.63 7.73 10.36
C VAL A 25 -0.38 7.57 11.84
N ARG A 26 0.89 7.52 12.31
CA ARG A 26 1.24 7.32 13.72
C ARG A 26 0.53 8.31 14.67
N PRO A 27 0.65 9.64 14.50
CA PRO A 27 0.01 10.59 15.40
C PRO A 27 -1.52 10.48 15.38
N ARG A 28 -2.09 10.11 14.23
CA ARG A 28 -3.54 9.95 14.07
C ARG A 28 -4.04 8.66 14.72
N LEU A 29 -3.33 7.54 14.57
CA LEU A 29 -3.66 6.29 15.25
C LEU A 29 -3.53 6.45 16.77
N ALA A 30 -2.51 7.14 17.27
CA ALA A 30 -2.38 7.46 18.69
C ALA A 30 -3.58 8.28 19.18
N SER A 31 -4.05 9.28 18.40
CA SER A 31 -5.25 10.05 18.74
C SER A 31 -6.56 9.24 18.71
N MET A 32 -6.58 8.10 17.99
CA MET A 32 -7.68 7.13 17.99
C MET A 32 -7.59 6.12 19.15
N GLY A 33 -6.60 6.28 20.04
CA GLY A 33 -6.41 5.47 21.25
C GLY A 33 -5.55 4.23 21.06
N TRP A 34 -4.78 4.12 19.95
CA TRP A 34 -3.84 3.02 19.78
C TRP A 34 -2.51 3.33 20.48
N GLU A 35 -2.03 2.39 21.29
CA GLU A 35 -0.65 2.35 21.74
C GLU A 35 0.23 1.79 20.60
N LEU A 36 1.35 2.47 20.29
CA LEU A 36 2.16 2.15 19.13
C LEU A 36 3.59 1.81 19.55
N HIS A 37 4.08 0.65 19.14
CA HIS A 37 5.51 0.34 19.11
C HIS A 37 6.03 0.62 17.71
N SER A 38 6.82 1.66 17.57
CA SER A 38 7.27 2.15 16.27
C SER A 38 8.71 1.76 16.01
N LEU A 39 9.00 1.20 14.83
CA LEU A 39 10.36 0.90 14.42
C LEU A 39 10.62 1.29 12.97
N ASP A 40 11.86 1.66 12.71
CA ASP A 40 12.40 1.91 11.39
C ASP A 40 13.89 1.62 11.40
N ARG A 41 14.46 1.27 10.25
CA ARG A 41 15.92 1.14 10.12
C ARG A 41 16.61 2.50 10.32
N GLU A 42 15.97 3.58 9.87
CA GLU A 42 16.45 4.94 9.92
C GLU A 42 15.41 5.85 10.60
N PRO A 43 15.43 5.98 11.93
CA PRO A 43 14.43 6.75 12.71
C PRO A 43 14.41 8.25 12.42
N ASP A 44 15.43 8.78 11.72
CA ASP A 44 15.55 10.20 11.35
C ASP A 44 15.44 11.16 12.57
N GLY A 45 16.03 10.74 13.70
CA GLY A 45 16.06 11.52 14.93
C GLY A 45 14.77 11.54 15.76
N ASP A 46 13.73 10.79 15.35
CA ASP A 46 12.49 10.64 16.14
C ASP A 46 12.73 9.69 17.33
N PRO A 47 12.70 10.18 18.61
CA PRO A 47 12.98 9.37 19.79
C PRO A 47 11.91 8.29 20.05
N ASP A 48 10.72 8.43 19.47
CA ASP A 48 9.63 7.48 19.63
C ASP A 48 9.71 6.31 18.63
N ILE A 49 10.79 6.27 17.81
CA ILE A 49 11.04 5.20 16.83
C ILE A 49 12.31 4.45 17.22
N SER A 50 12.18 3.14 17.44
CA SER A 50 13.35 2.27 17.65
C SER A 50 14.11 2.03 16.34
N ALA A 51 15.43 2.18 16.38
CA ALA A 51 16.31 1.89 15.24
C ALA A 51 16.47 0.37 15.07
N ILE A 52 15.58 -0.26 14.28
CA ILE A 52 15.55 -1.71 14.06
C ILE A 52 15.31 -1.97 12.57
N ASP A 53 16.19 -2.79 11.98
CA ASP A 53 15.97 -3.38 10.67
C ASP A 53 15.05 -4.62 10.80
N VAL A 54 14.00 -4.70 10.01
CA VAL A 54 13.11 -5.87 9.99
C VAL A 54 13.82 -7.15 9.54
N LEU A 55 14.98 -7.03 8.92
CA LEU A 55 15.84 -8.14 8.54
C LEU A 55 16.77 -8.62 9.68
N ASP A 56 16.77 -7.96 10.84
CA ASP A 56 17.39 -8.48 12.07
C ASP A 56 16.35 -9.32 12.86
N PRO A 57 16.40 -10.65 12.82
CA PRO A 57 15.37 -11.49 13.42
C PRO A 57 15.30 -11.35 14.94
N ALA A 58 16.44 -11.12 15.61
CA ALA A 58 16.48 -11.02 17.06
C ALA A 58 15.91 -9.70 17.55
N ALA A 59 16.28 -8.58 16.91
CA ALA A 59 15.79 -7.27 17.22
C ALA A 59 14.28 -7.16 16.92
N LEU A 60 13.83 -7.66 15.75
CA LEU A 60 12.43 -7.67 15.37
C LEU A 60 11.60 -8.53 16.35
N ASP A 61 12.10 -9.69 16.74
CA ASP A 61 11.44 -10.59 17.69
C ASP A 61 11.27 -9.93 19.08
N ALA A 62 12.28 -9.19 19.53
CA ALA A 62 12.21 -8.42 20.78
C ALA A 62 11.18 -7.27 20.67
N ALA A 63 11.13 -6.56 19.56
CA ALA A 63 10.20 -5.46 19.34
C ALA A 63 8.73 -5.90 19.23
N THR A 64 8.48 -7.15 18.87
CA THR A 64 7.12 -7.72 18.76
C THR A 64 6.54 -8.20 20.10
N VAL A 65 7.33 -8.22 21.17
CA VAL A 65 6.85 -8.67 22.50
C VAL A 65 5.70 -7.81 22.99
N GLY A 66 4.60 -8.45 23.38
CA GLY A 66 3.42 -7.77 23.92
C GLY A 66 2.50 -7.12 22.91
N CYS A 67 2.89 -7.05 21.63
CA CYS A 67 2.05 -6.49 20.59
C CYS A 67 0.84 -7.39 20.26
N GLY A 68 -0.30 -6.77 20.00
CA GLY A 68 -1.55 -7.46 19.61
C GLY A 68 -1.80 -7.49 18.10
N ALA A 69 -1.16 -6.59 17.35
CA ALA A 69 -1.28 -6.49 15.91
C ALA A 69 0.00 -5.88 15.30
N VAL A 70 0.13 -6.00 13.97
CA VAL A 70 1.22 -5.41 13.20
C VAL A 70 0.67 -4.59 12.04
N ILE A 71 1.22 -3.40 11.82
CA ILE A 71 1.13 -2.62 10.58
C ILE A 71 2.52 -2.61 9.94
N HIS A 72 2.67 -3.26 8.80
CA HIS A 72 3.94 -3.37 8.10
C HIS A 72 4.00 -2.38 6.93
N LEU A 73 4.75 -1.28 7.13
CA LEU A 73 4.99 -0.25 6.12
C LEU A 73 6.43 -0.24 5.62
N ALA A 74 7.36 -0.96 6.29
CA ALA A 74 8.76 -1.00 5.92
C ALA A 74 8.95 -1.60 4.52
N GLY A 75 9.89 -1.03 3.77
CA GLY A 75 10.26 -1.46 2.44
C GLY A 75 10.64 -0.29 1.54
N ILE A 76 11.19 -0.58 0.38
CA ILE A 76 11.49 0.43 -0.65
C ILE A 76 10.18 0.81 -1.34
N PRO A 77 9.76 2.11 -1.28
CA PRO A 77 8.44 2.54 -1.76
C PRO A 77 8.39 2.96 -3.24
N HIS A 78 9.45 2.70 -3.99
CA HIS A 78 9.62 3.09 -5.39
C HIS A 78 10.35 2.00 -6.16
N GLU A 79 10.50 2.18 -7.47
CA GLU A 79 11.26 1.26 -8.31
C GLU A 79 12.75 1.31 -7.98
N ALA A 80 13.37 0.14 -7.88
CA ALA A 80 14.78 -0.04 -7.59
C ALA A 80 15.28 -1.37 -8.20
N PRO A 81 16.60 -1.65 -8.20
CA PRO A 81 17.13 -2.93 -8.66
C PRO A 81 16.47 -4.13 -7.98
N LEU A 82 16.10 -5.15 -8.78
CA LEU A 82 15.35 -6.31 -8.30
C LEU A 82 15.91 -6.97 -7.03
N PRO A 83 17.24 -7.17 -6.87
CA PRO A 83 17.77 -7.76 -5.63
C PRO A 83 17.42 -6.95 -4.38
N GLN A 84 17.53 -5.60 -4.45
CA GLN A 84 17.20 -4.72 -3.33
C GLN A 84 15.70 -4.76 -3.02
N ILE A 85 14.85 -4.78 -4.05
CA ILE A 85 13.39 -4.92 -3.90
C ILE A 85 13.03 -6.25 -3.25
N LEU A 86 13.64 -7.35 -3.67
CA LEU A 86 13.37 -8.68 -3.09
C LEU A 86 13.80 -8.75 -1.62
N GLU A 87 14.97 -8.24 -1.29
CA GLU A 87 15.46 -8.20 0.08
C GLU A 87 14.57 -7.38 0.98
N ALA A 88 14.37 -6.09 0.66
CA ALA A 88 13.65 -5.18 1.53
C ALA A 88 12.15 -5.49 1.59
N ASN A 89 11.50 -5.76 0.44
CA ASN A 89 10.04 -5.82 0.38
C ASN A 89 9.50 -7.25 0.52
N VAL A 90 10.22 -8.27 0.04
CA VAL A 90 9.74 -9.65 0.11
C VAL A 90 10.27 -10.35 1.36
N GLN A 91 11.61 -10.37 1.56
CA GLN A 91 12.20 -10.98 2.74
C GLN A 91 11.82 -10.21 4.01
N GLY A 92 11.79 -8.86 3.95
CA GLY A 92 11.30 -8.04 5.06
C GLY A 92 9.86 -8.37 5.46
N THR A 93 8.95 -8.55 4.48
CA THR A 93 7.58 -8.98 4.75
C THR A 93 7.53 -10.37 5.37
N GLN A 94 8.31 -11.32 4.84
CA GLN A 94 8.40 -12.66 5.42
C GLN A 94 8.86 -12.61 6.87
N ALA A 95 9.93 -11.86 7.17
CA ALA A 95 10.47 -11.74 8.52
C ALA A 95 9.43 -11.21 9.51
N VAL A 96 8.63 -10.23 9.10
CA VAL A 96 7.55 -9.66 9.92
C VAL A 96 6.42 -10.68 10.14
N LEU A 97 6.00 -11.40 9.12
CA LEU A 97 4.99 -12.47 9.24
C LEU A 97 5.47 -13.61 10.15
N ASP A 98 6.74 -14.00 10.03
CA ASP A 98 7.36 -15.00 10.91
C ASP A 98 7.42 -14.54 12.36
N ALA A 99 7.79 -13.29 12.61
CA ALA A 99 7.81 -12.72 13.96
C ALA A 99 6.40 -12.66 14.56
N ALA A 100 5.41 -12.22 13.79
CA ALA A 100 4.01 -12.20 14.20
C ALA A 100 3.54 -13.62 14.59
N LEU A 101 3.85 -14.63 13.76
CA LEU A 101 3.49 -16.02 14.01
C LEU A 101 4.15 -16.56 15.28
N ARG A 102 5.47 -16.36 15.47
CA ARG A 102 6.20 -16.80 16.68
C ARG A 102 5.63 -16.19 17.96
N ARG A 103 5.13 -14.97 17.90
CA ARG A 103 4.56 -14.23 19.04
C ARG A 103 3.05 -14.41 19.22
N GLY A 104 2.41 -15.22 18.38
CA GLY A 104 0.97 -15.46 18.45
C GLY A 104 0.12 -14.25 18.03
N ILE A 105 0.72 -13.27 17.35
CA ILE A 105 0.01 -12.12 16.80
C ILE A 105 -0.77 -12.59 15.59
N ARG A 106 -2.09 -12.44 15.63
CA ARG A 106 -2.95 -12.92 14.55
C ARG A 106 -3.25 -11.88 13.49
N ARG A 107 -3.34 -10.59 13.87
CA ARG A 107 -3.70 -9.50 12.97
C ARG A 107 -2.47 -8.82 12.37
N VAL A 108 -2.37 -8.87 11.04
CA VAL A 108 -1.28 -8.20 10.30
C VAL A 108 -1.87 -7.38 9.15
N VAL A 109 -1.55 -6.10 9.11
CA VAL A 109 -1.87 -5.19 8.01
C VAL A 109 -0.62 -4.96 7.18
N LEU A 110 -0.68 -5.27 5.89
CA LEU A 110 0.43 -5.16 4.95
C LEU A 110 0.20 -3.99 3.98
N ALA A 111 1.17 -3.09 3.87
CA ALA A 111 1.15 -2.04 2.86
C ALA A 111 1.47 -2.60 1.48
N SER A 112 0.45 -3.11 0.79
CA SER A 112 0.49 -3.39 -0.64
C SER A 112 0.36 -2.08 -1.43
N SER A 113 0.26 -2.16 -2.74
CA SER A 113 0.18 -1.01 -3.62
C SER A 113 -0.71 -1.28 -4.82
N CYS A 114 -1.29 -0.23 -5.37
CA CYS A 114 -1.96 -0.28 -6.66
C CYS A 114 -1.03 -0.79 -7.79
N HIS A 115 0.30 -0.71 -7.61
CA HIS A 115 1.29 -1.21 -8.55
C HIS A 115 1.30 -2.74 -8.70
N ALA A 116 0.70 -3.50 -7.78
CA ALA A 116 0.45 -4.93 -7.93
C ALA A 116 -0.48 -5.25 -9.12
N VAL A 117 -1.29 -4.27 -9.51
CA VAL A 117 -2.27 -4.35 -10.62
C VAL A 117 -2.09 -3.19 -11.61
N GLY A 118 -0.89 -2.63 -11.70
CA GLY A 118 -0.57 -1.37 -12.37
C GLY A 118 -0.92 -1.29 -13.86
N PHE A 119 -0.90 -2.40 -14.60
CA PHE A 119 -1.26 -2.45 -16.02
C PHE A 119 -2.74 -2.60 -16.30
N TRP A 120 -3.61 -2.65 -15.30
CA TRP A 120 -5.04 -2.57 -15.55
C TRP A 120 -5.43 -1.17 -15.99
N GLU A 121 -6.34 -1.10 -16.96
CA GLU A 121 -6.80 0.15 -17.57
C GLU A 121 -8.22 0.48 -17.09
N ARG A 122 -8.51 1.78 -17.02
CA ARG A 122 -9.88 2.26 -16.81
C ARG A 122 -10.68 2.00 -18.08
N THR A 123 -11.75 1.24 -17.96
CA THR A 123 -12.67 0.99 -19.04
C THR A 123 -13.72 2.10 -19.10
N ALA A 124 -13.86 2.76 -20.25
CA ALA A 124 -14.86 3.79 -20.43
C ALA A 124 -16.28 3.21 -20.23
N GLY A 125 -17.03 3.74 -19.26
CA GLY A 125 -18.38 3.25 -18.92
C GLY A 125 -18.41 1.86 -18.27
N GLY A 126 -17.24 1.31 -17.88
CA GLY A 126 -17.12 0.03 -17.17
C GLY A 126 -17.41 0.16 -15.67
N SER A 127 -17.55 -0.99 -15.02
CA SER A 127 -17.60 -1.07 -13.55
C SER A 127 -16.26 -0.70 -12.93
N ASP A 128 -16.28 -0.29 -11.65
CA ASP A 128 -15.08 -0.06 -10.88
C ASP A 128 -14.18 -1.31 -10.83
N LEU A 129 -12.87 -1.08 -10.81
CA LEU A 129 -11.88 -2.15 -10.75
C LEU A 129 -11.94 -2.84 -9.38
N GLY A 130 -12.39 -4.10 -9.36
CA GLY A 130 -12.45 -4.91 -8.15
C GLY A 130 -11.08 -5.41 -7.69
N VAL A 131 -11.02 -5.95 -6.47
CA VAL A 131 -9.77 -6.49 -5.89
C VAL A 131 -9.39 -7.86 -6.45
N ASP A 132 -10.37 -8.62 -6.98
CA ASP A 132 -10.21 -10.00 -7.45
C ASP A 132 -9.61 -10.12 -8.86
N VAL A 133 -9.17 -9.00 -9.42
CA VAL A 133 -8.47 -9.01 -10.70
C VAL A 133 -7.10 -9.68 -10.58
N ARG A 134 -6.70 -10.43 -11.64
CA ARG A 134 -5.38 -11.04 -11.65
C ARG A 134 -4.28 -9.99 -11.50
N PRO A 135 -3.17 -10.32 -10.83
CA PRO A 135 -2.00 -9.43 -10.76
C PRO A 135 -1.50 -9.05 -12.16
N ARG A 136 -1.20 -7.75 -12.34
CA ARG A 136 -0.56 -7.18 -13.53
C ARG A 136 0.39 -6.08 -13.09
N PRO A 137 1.51 -6.46 -12.41
CA PRO A 137 2.45 -5.49 -11.85
C PRO A 137 3.16 -4.71 -12.96
N ASP A 138 3.47 -3.45 -12.70
CA ASP A 138 4.05 -2.52 -13.66
C ASP A 138 5.58 -2.33 -13.50
N THR A 139 6.14 -2.77 -12.38
CA THR A 139 7.53 -2.55 -11.99
C THR A 139 8.03 -3.72 -11.13
N PHE A 140 9.34 -3.80 -10.83
CA PHE A 140 9.85 -4.73 -9.81
C PHE A 140 9.27 -4.44 -8.42
N TYR A 141 9.03 -3.16 -8.12
CA TYR A 141 8.28 -2.79 -6.93
C TYR A 141 6.87 -3.41 -6.94
N GLY A 142 6.15 -3.29 -8.06
CA GLY A 142 4.84 -3.92 -8.23
C GLY A 142 4.89 -5.44 -8.09
N VAL A 143 5.91 -6.11 -8.65
CA VAL A 143 6.15 -7.56 -8.48
C VAL A 143 6.30 -7.92 -7.00
N ALA A 144 7.08 -7.15 -6.23
CA ALA A 144 7.24 -7.40 -4.80
C ALA A 144 5.93 -7.20 -4.03
N LYS A 145 5.05 -6.27 -4.46
CA LYS A 145 3.74 -6.10 -3.83
C LYS A 145 2.80 -7.27 -4.13
N VAL A 146 2.90 -7.88 -5.31
CA VAL A 146 2.22 -9.17 -5.60
C VAL A 146 2.75 -10.28 -4.70
N ALA A 147 4.07 -10.37 -4.54
CA ALA A 147 4.69 -11.37 -3.65
C ALA A 147 4.29 -11.18 -2.19
N LEU A 148 4.20 -9.92 -1.72
CA LEU A 148 3.69 -9.57 -0.39
C LEU A 148 2.25 -10.05 -0.18
N GLU A 149 1.35 -9.83 -1.14
CA GLU A 149 -0.03 -10.32 -1.09
C GLU A 149 -0.07 -11.87 -1.07
N ALA A 150 0.77 -12.52 -1.87
CA ALA A 150 0.89 -13.98 -1.89
C ALA A 150 1.42 -14.55 -0.57
N LEU A 151 2.40 -13.89 0.07
CA LEU A 151 2.86 -14.24 1.42
C LEU A 151 1.73 -14.09 2.44
N GLY A 152 0.98 -12.98 2.39
CA GLY A 152 -0.20 -12.77 3.24
C GLY A 152 -1.22 -13.91 3.11
N GLN A 153 -1.53 -14.34 1.88
CA GLN A 153 -2.42 -15.48 1.64
C GLN A 153 -1.84 -16.79 2.19
N LEU A 154 -0.55 -17.07 1.91
CA LEU A 154 0.11 -18.28 2.39
C LEU A 154 0.08 -18.40 3.92
N TYR A 155 0.43 -17.33 4.64
CA TYR A 155 0.45 -17.34 6.10
C TYR A 155 -0.95 -17.42 6.69
N SER A 156 -1.92 -16.86 6.01
CA SER A 156 -3.33 -17.00 6.37
C SER A 156 -3.79 -18.45 6.25
N ASP A 157 -3.59 -19.08 5.09
CA ASP A 157 -4.06 -20.45 4.80
C ASP A 157 -3.34 -21.49 5.67
N ARG A 158 -2.03 -21.32 5.87
CA ARG A 158 -1.20 -22.32 6.58
C ARG A 158 -1.29 -22.20 8.10
N PHE A 159 -1.37 -20.96 8.61
CA PHE A 159 -1.19 -20.68 10.03
C PHE A 159 -2.37 -19.93 10.65
N GLY A 160 -3.37 -19.55 9.86
CA GLY A 160 -4.58 -18.88 10.35
C GLY A 160 -4.36 -17.42 10.76
N LEU A 161 -3.34 -16.73 10.19
CA LEU A 161 -3.21 -15.31 10.38
C LEU A 161 -4.37 -14.56 9.70
N GLU A 162 -4.80 -13.49 10.32
CA GLU A 162 -5.78 -12.56 9.79
C GLU A 162 -5.02 -11.41 9.11
N VAL A 163 -4.88 -11.49 7.78
CA VAL A 163 -4.06 -10.56 7.02
C VAL A 163 -4.91 -9.60 6.21
N VAL A 164 -4.57 -8.31 6.24
CA VAL A 164 -5.18 -7.29 5.38
C VAL A 164 -4.08 -6.67 4.52
N SER A 165 -4.13 -6.87 3.21
CA SER A 165 -3.23 -6.24 2.24
C SER A 165 -3.90 -5.02 1.63
N LEU A 166 -3.34 -3.84 1.86
CA LEU A 166 -3.88 -2.57 1.39
C LEU A 166 -3.19 -2.14 0.09
N ARG A 167 -3.88 -2.22 -1.04
CA ARG A 167 -3.43 -1.65 -2.33
C ARG A 167 -3.56 -0.13 -2.28
N ILE A 168 -2.57 0.52 -1.65
CA ILE A 168 -2.56 1.95 -1.41
C ILE A 168 -2.35 2.71 -2.72
N GLY A 169 -3.15 3.76 -2.92
CA GLY A 169 -2.99 4.73 -3.99
C GLY A 169 -1.93 5.80 -3.67
N ALA A 170 -2.17 7.03 -4.09
CA ALA A 170 -1.26 8.15 -3.85
C ALA A 170 -1.47 8.72 -2.43
N CYS A 171 -0.76 8.17 -1.42
CA CYS A 171 -0.86 8.64 -0.03
C CYS A 171 0.06 9.84 0.20
N LYS A 172 -0.52 11.03 0.35
CA LYS A 172 0.16 12.31 0.57
C LYS A 172 -0.80 13.38 1.06
N ASP A 173 -0.28 14.52 1.51
CA ASP A 173 -1.09 15.61 2.06
C ASP A 173 -2.10 16.17 1.06
N LYS A 174 -1.69 16.38 -0.21
CA LYS A 174 -2.55 16.87 -1.29
C LYS A 174 -2.27 16.12 -2.59
N PRO A 175 -3.29 15.92 -3.45
CA PRO A 175 -3.05 15.41 -4.80
C PRO A 175 -2.22 16.41 -5.62
N ALA A 176 -1.28 15.91 -6.43
CA ALA A 176 -0.33 16.74 -7.17
C ALA A 176 -0.60 16.79 -8.68
N ASN A 177 -1.47 15.93 -9.21
CA ASN A 177 -1.78 15.81 -10.63
C ASN A 177 -3.17 15.22 -10.86
N ARG A 178 -3.65 15.26 -12.11
CA ARG A 178 -5.02 14.82 -12.47
C ARG A 178 -5.30 13.35 -12.16
N ARG A 179 -4.29 12.46 -12.32
CA ARG A 179 -4.43 11.04 -11.95
C ARG A 179 -4.72 10.90 -10.46
N GLU A 180 -4.07 11.68 -9.64
CA GLU A 180 -4.23 11.62 -8.19
C GLU A 180 -5.62 12.09 -7.72
N LEU A 181 -6.37 12.82 -8.56
CA LEU A 181 -7.79 13.10 -8.29
C LEU A 181 -8.65 11.83 -8.22
N SER A 182 -8.19 10.73 -8.82
CA SER A 182 -8.87 9.42 -8.71
C SER A 182 -8.25 8.52 -7.66
N THR A 183 -6.96 8.69 -7.34
CA THR A 183 -6.17 7.69 -6.61
C THR A 183 -5.62 8.19 -5.27
N TRP A 184 -5.93 9.42 -4.89
CA TRP A 184 -5.43 10.02 -3.67
C TRP A 184 -5.98 9.32 -2.42
N LEU A 185 -5.10 9.16 -1.44
CA LEU A 185 -5.42 8.76 -0.08
C LEU A 185 -4.91 9.84 0.86
N SER A 186 -5.82 10.55 1.53
CA SER A 186 -5.43 11.56 2.51
C SER A 186 -4.75 10.93 3.72
N PRO A 187 -3.94 11.70 4.48
CA PRO A 187 -3.41 11.22 5.76
C PRO A 187 -4.49 10.82 6.77
N GLY A 188 -5.63 11.54 6.76
CA GLY A 188 -6.79 11.24 7.60
C GLY A 188 -7.42 9.91 7.22
N ASP A 189 -7.69 9.71 5.94
CA ASP A 189 -8.27 8.47 5.44
C ASP A 189 -7.30 7.29 5.53
N ALA A 190 -5.99 7.52 5.38
CA ALA A 190 -4.99 6.47 5.60
C ALA A 190 -5.05 5.92 7.04
N ALA A 191 -5.15 6.80 8.03
CA ALA A 191 -5.31 6.39 9.42
C ALA A 191 -6.64 5.67 9.67
N ARG A 192 -7.76 6.19 9.13
CA ARG A 192 -9.09 5.54 9.20
C ARG A 192 -9.08 4.14 8.56
N LEU A 193 -8.38 3.98 7.43
CA LEU A 193 -8.24 2.68 6.76
C LEU A 193 -7.45 1.68 7.59
N MET A 194 -6.34 2.12 8.21
CA MET A 194 -5.54 1.28 9.10
C MET A 194 -6.31 0.92 10.38
N ASP A 195 -7.03 1.88 10.98
CA ASP A 195 -7.90 1.62 12.14
C ASP A 195 -8.99 0.60 11.79
N ALA A 196 -9.67 0.76 10.64
CA ALA A 196 -10.65 -0.20 10.16
C ALA A 196 -10.03 -1.58 9.90
N SER A 197 -8.81 -1.64 9.38
CA SER A 197 -8.08 -2.91 9.16
C SER A 197 -7.69 -3.60 10.47
N LEU A 198 -7.42 -2.84 11.52
CA LEU A 198 -7.13 -3.36 12.86
C LEU A 198 -8.39 -3.86 13.57
N ARG A 199 -9.49 -3.11 13.53
CA ARG A 199 -10.75 -3.40 14.26
C ARG A 199 -11.72 -4.28 13.51
N GLY A 200 -11.67 -4.26 12.17
CA GLY A 200 -12.61 -4.94 11.30
C GLY A 200 -12.62 -6.46 11.48
N LYS A 201 -13.72 -7.09 11.10
CA LYS A 201 -13.81 -8.55 11.07
C LYS A 201 -13.06 -9.09 9.87
N VAL A 202 -11.93 -9.73 10.10
CA VAL A 202 -11.11 -10.37 9.06
C VAL A 202 -11.19 -11.88 9.24
N ARG A 203 -11.41 -12.58 8.16
CA ARG A 203 -11.28 -14.03 8.08
C ARG A 203 -10.33 -14.35 6.93
N GLY A 204 -9.22 -14.97 7.24
CA GLY A 204 -8.23 -15.30 6.25
C GLY A 204 -7.46 -14.07 5.77
N HIS A 205 -7.25 -13.95 4.48
CA HIS A 205 -6.59 -12.83 3.83
C HIS A 205 -7.60 -11.94 3.09
N VAL A 206 -7.53 -10.66 3.31
CA VAL A 206 -8.37 -9.65 2.64
C VAL A 206 -7.47 -8.68 1.88
N ILE A 207 -7.79 -8.45 0.61
CA ILE A 207 -7.19 -7.36 -0.18
C ILE A 207 -8.20 -6.21 -0.26
N ALA A 208 -7.73 -4.98 -0.07
CA ALA A 208 -8.57 -3.79 -0.16
C ALA A 208 -7.82 -2.64 -0.84
N TYR A 209 -8.53 -1.82 -1.63
CA TYR A 209 -7.96 -0.58 -2.15
C TYR A 209 -7.96 0.49 -1.07
N GLY A 210 -6.84 1.26 -1.02
CA GLY A 210 -6.64 2.38 -0.13
C GLY A 210 -6.65 3.69 -0.90
N ILE A 211 -7.82 4.29 -1.06
CA ILE A 211 -8.03 5.64 -1.58
C ILE A 211 -9.10 6.36 -0.74
N SER A 212 -9.11 7.70 -0.80
CA SER A 212 -10.15 8.53 -0.20
C SER A 212 -11.48 8.44 -0.97
N ALA A 213 -12.53 9.12 -0.51
CA ALA A 213 -13.84 9.17 -1.16
C ALA A 213 -13.82 10.03 -2.44
N ASN A 214 -12.80 9.85 -3.27
CA ASN A 214 -12.57 10.70 -4.43
C ASN A 214 -13.72 10.63 -5.43
N THR A 215 -14.27 11.79 -5.79
CA THR A 215 -15.34 11.92 -6.82
C THR A 215 -14.96 11.24 -8.13
N ARG A 216 -13.66 11.23 -8.50
CA ARG A 216 -13.15 10.62 -9.75
C ARG A 216 -12.66 9.19 -9.59
N ALA A 217 -12.87 8.55 -8.43
CA ALA A 217 -12.45 7.17 -8.19
C ALA A 217 -13.10 6.21 -9.19
N TRP A 218 -12.37 5.14 -9.50
CA TRP A 218 -12.81 4.03 -10.34
C TRP A 218 -12.27 2.69 -9.81
N TRP A 219 -11.86 2.65 -8.54
CA TRP A 219 -11.46 1.43 -7.82
C TRP A 219 -12.53 1.10 -6.80
N ASP A 220 -12.94 -0.16 -6.77
CA ASP A 220 -13.98 -0.61 -5.84
C ASP A 220 -13.50 -0.61 -4.39
N LEU A 221 -14.20 0.12 -3.54
CA LEU A 221 -13.94 0.17 -2.10
C LEU A 221 -14.78 -0.85 -1.30
N GLY A 222 -15.46 -1.78 -1.95
CA GLY A 222 -16.33 -2.77 -1.29
C GLY A 222 -15.63 -3.53 -0.19
N SER A 223 -14.43 -4.08 -0.49
CA SER A 223 -13.62 -4.80 0.50
C SER A 223 -13.17 -3.92 1.67
N ALA A 224 -12.76 -2.68 1.41
CA ALA A 224 -12.38 -1.73 2.47
C ALA A 224 -13.59 -1.36 3.34
N ARG A 225 -14.74 -1.10 2.73
CA ARG A 225 -15.99 -0.82 3.46
C ARG A 225 -16.46 -2.00 4.31
N ALA A 226 -16.26 -3.22 3.83
CA ALA A 226 -16.57 -4.43 4.61
C ALA A 226 -15.70 -4.56 5.89
N LEU A 227 -14.49 -3.96 5.92
CA LEU A 227 -13.67 -3.82 7.12
C LEU A 227 -14.15 -2.72 8.06
N GLY A 228 -15.09 -1.88 7.63
CA GLY A 228 -15.56 -0.71 8.36
C GLY A 228 -14.89 0.61 7.93
N TYR A 229 -14.15 0.62 6.83
CA TYR A 229 -13.54 1.84 6.32
C TYR A 229 -14.58 2.80 5.78
N MET A 230 -14.59 4.02 6.30
CA MET A 230 -15.46 5.11 5.88
C MET A 230 -14.59 6.32 5.53
N PRO A 231 -14.13 6.44 4.27
CA PRO A 231 -13.35 7.59 3.82
C PRO A 231 -14.18 8.88 3.89
N GLN A 232 -13.52 9.99 4.21
CA GLN A 232 -14.17 11.29 4.43
C GLN A 232 -13.64 12.39 3.52
N ASP A 233 -12.42 12.23 2.99
CA ASP A 233 -11.75 13.25 2.22
C ASP A 233 -11.95 12.99 0.71
N ASP A 234 -11.98 14.08 -0.09
CA ASP A 234 -12.14 14.01 -1.54
C ASP A 234 -11.08 14.88 -2.23
N ALA A 235 -10.35 14.30 -3.15
CA ALA A 235 -9.35 15.00 -3.97
C ALA A 235 -9.96 16.10 -4.84
N GLU A 236 -11.27 16.06 -5.14
CA GLU A 236 -11.94 17.06 -5.96
C GLU A 236 -11.84 18.47 -5.35
N ALA A 237 -11.72 18.59 -4.02
CA ALA A 237 -11.47 19.87 -3.35
C ALA A 237 -10.20 20.60 -3.84
N TYR A 238 -9.28 19.87 -4.46
CA TYR A 238 -8.02 20.42 -4.99
C TYR A 238 -7.98 20.49 -6.52
N ALA A 239 -9.07 20.15 -7.20
CA ALA A 239 -9.09 20.03 -8.67
C ALA A 239 -8.70 21.33 -9.40
N GLU A 240 -9.07 22.49 -8.84
CA GLU A 240 -8.74 23.80 -9.40
C GLU A 240 -7.26 24.20 -9.20
N GLU A 241 -6.60 23.66 -8.17
CA GLU A 241 -5.18 23.89 -7.88
C GLU A 241 -4.26 23.11 -8.85
N ILE A 242 -4.79 22.07 -9.52
CA ILE A 242 -4.03 21.17 -10.39
C ILE A 242 -4.04 21.70 -11.82
N PRO A 243 -2.87 22.05 -12.36
CA PRO A 243 -2.80 22.57 -13.72
C PRO A 243 -3.33 21.54 -14.73
N PRO A 244 -3.94 22.01 -15.82
CA PRO A 244 -4.34 21.15 -16.92
C PRO A 244 -3.11 20.42 -17.48
N GLU A 245 -3.29 19.17 -17.84
CA GLU A 245 -2.24 18.37 -18.47
C GLU A 245 -1.83 19.06 -19.78
N THR A 246 -0.61 19.61 -19.84
CA THR A 246 -0.07 20.15 -21.07
C THR A 246 0.23 18.98 -21.98
N SER A 247 -0.66 18.73 -22.94
CA SER A 247 -0.42 17.79 -24.03
C SER A 247 0.91 18.14 -24.69
N ARG A 248 1.88 17.21 -24.66
CA ARG A 248 3.09 17.33 -25.48
C ARG A 248 2.65 17.41 -26.94
N ARG A 249 2.69 18.61 -27.52
CA ARG A 249 2.48 18.76 -28.96
C ARG A 249 3.52 17.93 -29.68
N SER A 250 3.06 16.98 -30.48
CA SER A 250 3.93 16.29 -31.46
C SER A 250 4.57 17.33 -32.39
N ARG A 251 5.81 17.08 -32.80
CA ARG A 251 6.50 17.90 -33.83
C ARG A 251 5.74 17.93 -35.18
N THR A 252 4.80 17.02 -35.39
CA THR A 252 3.96 16.89 -36.59
C THR A 252 2.60 17.60 -36.49
N GLY A 253 2.28 18.23 -35.32
CA GLY A 253 1.01 18.94 -35.12
C GLY A 253 -0.19 18.05 -34.86
N GLU A 254 -0.07 16.76 -35.01
CA GLU A 254 -1.11 15.77 -34.63
C GLU A 254 -1.05 15.48 -33.14
N GLN A 255 -2.19 15.53 -32.47
CA GLN A 255 -2.32 15.18 -31.07
C GLN A 255 -2.45 13.66 -31.00
N PRO A 256 -1.47 12.94 -30.41
CA PRO A 256 -1.63 11.51 -30.24
C PRO A 256 -2.89 11.22 -29.40
N PRO A 257 -3.58 10.10 -29.63
CA PRO A 257 -4.72 9.72 -28.78
C PRO A 257 -4.26 9.71 -27.33
N PRO A 258 -5.14 10.13 -26.38
CA PRO A 258 -4.79 10.11 -24.97
C PRO A 258 -4.39 8.70 -24.58
N ALA A 259 -3.25 8.55 -23.88
CA ALA A 259 -2.84 7.26 -23.34
C ALA A 259 -3.92 6.71 -22.41
N PRO A 260 -4.17 5.40 -22.42
CA PRO A 260 -5.15 4.79 -21.54
C PRO A 260 -4.80 5.10 -20.08
N GLU A 261 -5.82 5.46 -19.29
CA GLU A 261 -5.63 5.70 -17.85
C GLU A 261 -5.39 4.35 -17.15
N ARG A 262 -4.13 4.11 -16.75
CA ARG A 262 -3.72 2.88 -16.07
C ARG A 262 -3.62 3.09 -14.57
N VAL A 263 -3.88 2.02 -13.81
CA VAL A 263 -3.72 2.00 -12.35
C VAL A 263 -2.35 2.52 -11.92
N GLY A 264 -1.28 2.04 -12.54
CA GLY A 264 0.10 2.42 -12.20
C GLY A 264 0.53 3.79 -12.72
N GLY A 265 -0.20 4.38 -13.66
CA GLY A 265 0.13 5.68 -14.24
C GLY A 265 1.57 5.72 -14.82
N PRO A 266 2.42 6.70 -14.41
CA PRO A 266 3.78 6.84 -14.93
C PRO A 266 4.69 5.62 -14.71
N PHE A 267 4.42 4.79 -13.70
CA PHE A 267 5.21 3.59 -13.42
C PHE A 267 5.11 2.56 -14.55
N THR A 268 4.03 2.57 -15.34
CA THR A 268 3.87 1.64 -16.47
C THR A 268 4.86 1.91 -17.63
N SER A 269 5.57 3.02 -17.61
CA SER A 269 6.53 3.42 -18.64
C SER A 269 7.92 3.78 -18.11
N MET A 270 8.13 3.68 -16.79
CA MET A 270 9.44 4.00 -16.22
C MET A 270 10.46 2.88 -16.46
N PRO A 271 11.78 3.19 -16.51
CA PRO A 271 12.85 2.19 -16.61
C PRO A 271 12.81 1.23 -15.40
N LEU A 272 12.95 -0.07 -15.66
CA LEU A 272 12.99 -1.09 -14.63
C LEU A 272 14.37 -1.17 -13.97
N GLY A 273 14.39 -1.24 -12.64
CA GLY A 273 15.59 -1.52 -11.84
C GLY A 273 16.72 -0.50 -12.00
N GLY A 274 16.41 0.73 -12.40
CA GLY A 274 17.44 1.73 -12.69
C GLY A 274 18.18 1.49 -14.03
N LEU A 275 17.68 0.59 -14.88
CA LEU A 275 18.21 0.40 -16.25
C LEU A 275 17.97 1.67 -17.06
N ALA A 276 19.03 2.20 -17.64
CA ALA A 276 19.01 3.47 -18.41
C ALA A 276 18.24 3.40 -19.75
N ARG A 277 17.59 2.29 -20.07
CA ARG A 277 16.82 2.09 -21.30
C ARG A 277 15.37 1.77 -20.99
N SER A 278 14.48 2.67 -21.41
CA SER A 278 13.09 2.34 -21.65
C SER A 278 13.03 1.33 -22.79
N PHE A 279 12.66 0.09 -22.55
CA PHE A 279 12.19 -0.79 -23.60
C PHE A 279 10.85 -0.22 -24.07
N SER A 280 10.82 0.36 -25.27
CA SER A 280 9.54 0.56 -25.94
C SER A 280 8.94 -0.81 -26.17
N PRO A 281 7.67 -1.07 -25.82
CA PRO A 281 7.04 -2.33 -26.17
C PRO A 281 7.15 -2.52 -27.67
N THR A 282 7.55 -3.71 -28.10
CA THR A 282 7.60 -4.07 -29.53
C THR A 282 6.19 -3.88 -30.10
N PRO A 283 5.99 -3.04 -31.13
CA PRO A 283 4.68 -2.90 -31.73
C PRO A 283 4.22 -4.27 -32.24
N GLY A 284 3.03 -4.72 -31.85
CA GLY A 284 2.39 -5.91 -32.42
C GLY A 284 2.40 -7.17 -31.56
N VAL A 285 2.71 -7.09 -30.27
CA VAL A 285 2.45 -8.20 -29.33
C VAL A 285 1.21 -7.85 -28.50
N ASP A 286 0.04 -8.18 -29.04
CA ASP A 286 -1.20 -8.22 -28.28
C ASP A 286 -1.17 -9.48 -27.39
N PHE A 287 -1.28 -9.28 -26.08
CA PHE A 287 -1.44 -10.36 -25.07
C PHE A 287 -2.91 -10.49 -24.68
#